data_196c8144f01f1c7da9269154dc40d303
#
_entry.id   196c8144f01f1c7da9269154dc40d303
#
_cell.length_a   1.000
_cell.length_b   1.000
_cell.length_c   1.000
_cell.angle_alpha   90.00
_cell.angle_beta   90.00
_cell.angle_gamma   90.00
#
_symmetry.space_group_name_H-M   'P 1'
#
loop_
_entity.id
_entity.type
_entity.pdbx_description
1 polymer ?
#
loop_
_entity_poly.entity_id
_entity_poly.type
_entity_poly.pdbx_seq_one_letter_code
_entity_poly.pdbx_strand_id
1 'polypeptide(L)'
;MSLIKKNIHNITDELKHNNSKPDSVIRLVAVSKGQGQEKILEALNAGHKIFGENYLQEAIDKQKGLTDYKIEWHFIGPIQSNKCKLIAENFQWIQTVDRIKVANKLNMFNTNEFPLNICIQINISNEDTKSGAKINEIDALADHISTLGKLKLRGLMAIPSNTSKDKILMNEYKQLKMLYEDLKFKHSTIDTLSIGMSNDYLLAIKNGSNLVRIGSKIFGSR
;
A
#
# COMPACT_ATOMS: atom_id res chain seq x y z
N MET A 1 5.74 -9.36 -27.07
CA MET A 1 5.71 -9.09 -25.61
C MET A 1 4.87 -7.85 -25.39
N SER A 2 3.81 -7.91 -24.57
CA SER A 2 2.95 -6.74 -24.35
C SER A 2 3.71 -5.62 -23.62
N LEU A 3 3.25 -4.37 -23.80
CA LEU A 3 3.86 -3.21 -23.16
C LEU A 3 3.83 -3.33 -21.63
N ILE A 4 2.71 -3.81 -21.07
CA ILE A 4 2.55 -4.02 -19.63
C ILE A 4 3.58 -5.03 -19.11
N LYS A 5 3.77 -6.16 -19.81
CA LYS A 5 4.78 -7.15 -19.45
C LYS A 5 6.18 -6.57 -19.45
N LYS A 6 6.52 -5.78 -20.48
CA LYS A 6 7.83 -5.09 -20.57
C LYS A 6 8.02 -4.11 -19.39
N ASN A 7 6.99 -3.31 -19.10
CA ASN A 7 7.05 -2.32 -18.02
C ASN A 7 7.22 -2.98 -16.65
N ILE A 8 6.48 -4.05 -16.35
CA ILE A 8 6.62 -4.81 -15.10
C ILE A 8 8.02 -5.39 -14.97
N HIS A 9 8.57 -5.97 -16.05
CA HIS A 9 9.92 -6.53 -16.04
C HIS A 9 10.96 -5.45 -15.74
N ASN A 10 10.94 -4.34 -16.46
CA ASN A 10 11.86 -3.22 -16.26
C ASN A 10 11.80 -2.69 -14.82
N ILE A 11 10.58 -2.45 -14.31
CA ILE A 11 10.41 -1.98 -12.92
C ILE A 11 10.96 -3.02 -11.95
N THR A 12 10.66 -4.30 -12.12
CA THR A 12 11.14 -5.36 -11.23
C THR A 12 12.67 -5.43 -11.21
N ASP A 13 13.30 -5.25 -12.34
CA ASP A 13 14.77 -5.21 -12.43
C ASP A 13 15.35 -3.95 -11.76
N GLU A 14 14.71 -2.78 -11.95
CA GLU A 14 15.10 -1.56 -11.23
C GLU A 14 14.96 -1.71 -9.71
N LEU A 15 13.89 -2.39 -9.23
CA LEU A 15 13.69 -2.68 -7.82
C LEU A 15 14.82 -3.57 -7.27
N LYS A 16 15.21 -4.61 -8.00
CA LYS A 16 16.31 -5.50 -7.62
C LYS A 16 17.65 -4.77 -7.55
N HIS A 17 17.98 -3.98 -8.58
CA HIS A 17 19.24 -3.26 -8.66
C HIS A 17 19.40 -2.16 -7.60
N ASN A 18 18.28 -1.54 -7.20
CA ASN A 18 18.29 -0.47 -6.18
C ASN A 18 18.02 -0.97 -4.76
N ASN A 19 17.86 -2.28 -4.57
CA ASN A 19 17.68 -2.87 -3.24
C ASN A 19 19.02 -2.94 -2.50
N SER A 20 19.19 -2.13 -1.47
CA SER A 20 20.39 -2.13 -0.62
C SER A 20 20.45 -3.30 0.37
N LYS A 21 19.40 -4.11 0.48
CA LYS A 21 19.29 -5.25 1.39
C LYS A 21 19.11 -6.54 0.57
N PRO A 22 20.19 -7.28 0.24
CA PRO A 22 20.13 -8.46 -0.63
C PRO A 22 19.13 -9.53 -0.19
N ASP A 23 18.98 -9.69 1.12
CA ASP A 23 18.09 -10.70 1.73
C ASP A 23 16.64 -10.27 1.83
N SER A 24 16.27 -9.11 1.32
CA SER A 24 14.91 -8.59 1.32
C SER A 24 14.38 -8.41 -0.10
N VAL A 25 13.06 -8.52 -0.25
CA VAL A 25 12.37 -8.26 -1.52
C VAL A 25 11.58 -6.97 -1.41
N ILE A 26 11.81 -6.07 -2.36
CA ILE A 26 10.94 -4.89 -2.52
C ILE A 26 9.69 -5.33 -3.26
N ARG A 27 8.54 -5.17 -2.62
CA ARG A 27 7.25 -5.56 -3.19
C ARG A 27 6.71 -4.47 -4.10
N LEU A 28 6.20 -4.89 -5.26
CA LEU A 28 5.53 -4.02 -6.23
C LEU A 28 4.02 -4.22 -6.12
N VAL A 29 3.28 -3.16 -5.85
CA VAL A 29 1.82 -3.12 -6.00
C VAL A 29 1.51 -2.43 -7.33
N ALA A 30 0.94 -3.16 -8.28
CA ALA A 30 0.46 -2.62 -9.55
C ALA A 30 -0.87 -1.90 -9.31
N VAL A 31 -0.87 -0.57 -9.41
CA VAL A 31 -2.06 0.24 -9.14
C VAL A 31 -2.94 0.28 -10.36
N SER A 32 -4.02 -0.52 -10.33
CA SER A 32 -4.92 -0.78 -11.47
C SER A 32 -6.19 0.07 -11.49
N LYS A 33 -6.31 1.06 -10.60
CA LYS A 33 -7.44 2.01 -10.60
C LYS A 33 -7.63 2.70 -11.94
N GLY A 34 -8.87 2.71 -12.45
CA GLY A 34 -9.21 3.27 -13.76
C GLY A 34 -8.69 2.47 -14.96
N GLN A 35 -8.26 1.22 -14.75
CA GLN A 35 -7.84 0.30 -15.81
C GLN A 35 -8.84 -0.85 -15.95
N GLY A 36 -9.07 -1.34 -17.17
CA GLY A 36 -9.94 -2.49 -17.41
C GLY A 36 -9.34 -3.81 -16.96
N GLN A 37 -10.19 -4.85 -16.88
CA GLN A 37 -9.77 -6.20 -16.49
C GLN A 37 -8.74 -6.80 -17.46
N GLU A 38 -8.81 -6.47 -18.75
CA GLU A 38 -7.88 -6.93 -19.78
C GLU A 38 -6.42 -6.57 -19.47
N LYS A 39 -6.18 -5.37 -18.93
CA LYS A 39 -4.84 -4.94 -18.52
C LYS A 39 -4.34 -5.67 -17.27
N ILE A 40 -5.26 -6.00 -16.35
CA ILE A 40 -4.93 -6.83 -15.19
C ILE A 40 -4.55 -8.24 -15.65
N LEU A 41 -5.30 -8.82 -16.59
CA LEU A 41 -4.98 -10.12 -17.18
C LEU A 41 -3.61 -10.12 -17.89
N GLU A 42 -3.25 -9.04 -18.60
CA GLU A 42 -1.92 -8.91 -19.17
C GLU A 42 -0.81 -8.92 -18.09
N ALA A 43 -1.04 -8.22 -16.98
CA ALA A 43 -0.10 -8.22 -15.87
C ALA A 43 -0.01 -9.59 -15.17
N LEU A 44 -1.13 -10.29 -14.99
CA LEU A 44 -1.18 -11.67 -14.48
C LEU A 44 -0.40 -12.64 -15.39
N ASN A 45 -0.57 -12.52 -16.72
CA ASN A 45 0.18 -13.30 -17.70
C ASN A 45 1.69 -12.97 -17.70
N ALA A 46 2.07 -11.81 -17.18
CA ALA A 46 3.47 -11.47 -16.90
C ALA A 46 3.99 -12.03 -15.55
N GLY A 47 3.13 -12.76 -14.81
CA GLY A 47 3.47 -13.34 -13.50
C GLY A 47 3.22 -12.40 -12.31
N HIS A 48 2.68 -11.20 -12.53
CA HIS A 48 2.42 -10.25 -11.46
C HIS A 48 1.05 -10.50 -10.81
N LYS A 49 1.00 -10.56 -9.47
CA LYS A 49 -0.21 -10.98 -8.73
C LYS A 49 -0.65 -10.01 -7.63
N ILE A 50 -0.01 -8.86 -7.47
CA ILE A 50 -0.25 -7.90 -6.39
C ILE A 50 -0.82 -6.62 -6.98
N PHE A 51 -2.10 -6.33 -6.71
CA PHE A 51 -2.78 -5.18 -7.29
C PHE A 51 -3.33 -4.24 -6.24
N GLY A 52 -3.35 -2.93 -6.54
CA GLY A 52 -3.86 -1.89 -5.67
C GLY A 52 -5.01 -1.12 -6.28
N GLU A 53 -6.08 -0.94 -5.50
CA GLU A 53 -7.30 -0.24 -5.91
C GLU A 53 -7.65 0.89 -4.95
N ASN A 54 -8.16 1.98 -5.52
CA ASN A 54 -8.59 3.15 -4.74
C ASN A 54 -10.11 3.23 -4.57
N TYR A 55 -10.87 2.65 -5.50
CA TYR A 55 -12.30 2.78 -5.58
C TYR A 55 -12.96 1.42 -5.34
N LEU A 56 -13.72 1.33 -4.25
CA LEU A 56 -14.24 0.05 -3.77
C LEU A 56 -15.15 -0.63 -4.78
N GLN A 57 -16.10 0.09 -5.39
CA GLN A 57 -17.03 -0.51 -6.34
C GLN A 57 -16.33 -1.03 -7.59
N GLU A 58 -15.44 -0.22 -8.14
CA GLU A 58 -14.60 -0.61 -9.28
C GLU A 58 -13.78 -1.87 -8.98
N ALA A 59 -13.19 -1.93 -7.78
CA ALA A 59 -12.41 -3.10 -7.36
C ALA A 59 -13.26 -4.37 -7.28
N ILE A 60 -14.44 -4.29 -6.64
CA ILE A 60 -15.36 -5.44 -6.52
C ILE A 60 -15.79 -5.94 -7.90
N ASP A 61 -16.10 -5.04 -8.83
CA ASP A 61 -16.53 -5.44 -10.18
C ASP A 61 -15.39 -6.10 -10.98
N LYS A 62 -14.15 -5.65 -10.77
CA LYS A 62 -12.96 -6.32 -11.34
C LYS A 62 -12.73 -7.70 -10.71
N GLN A 63 -12.84 -7.81 -9.40
CA GLN A 63 -12.63 -9.06 -8.68
C GLN A 63 -13.60 -10.16 -9.13
N LYS A 64 -14.87 -9.81 -9.37
CA LYS A 64 -15.89 -10.76 -9.89
C LYS A 64 -15.49 -11.41 -11.23
N GLY A 65 -14.83 -10.67 -12.10
CA GLY A 65 -14.37 -11.19 -13.39
C GLY A 65 -13.00 -11.88 -13.34
N LEU A 66 -12.35 -11.95 -12.17
CA LEU A 66 -11.00 -12.47 -11.99
C LEU A 66 -10.91 -13.54 -10.89
N THR A 67 -12.00 -14.20 -10.55
CA THR A 67 -12.11 -15.20 -9.47
C THR A 67 -11.19 -16.42 -9.68
N ASP A 68 -10.89 -16.78 -10.93
CA ASP A 68 -10.03 -17.92 -11.27
C ASP A 68 -8.54 -17.65 -11.00
N TYR A 69 -8.19 -16.42 -10.66
CA TYR A 69 -6.81 -15.99 -10.44
C TYR A 69 -6.53 -15.75 -8.97
N LYS A 70 -5.41 -16.27 -8.47
CA LYS A 70 -4.93 -15.95 -7.12
C LYS A 70 -4.27 -14.57 -7.12
N ILE A 71 -5.05 -13.55 -6.80
CA ILE A 71 -4.62 -12.15 -6.75
C ILE A 71 -4.56 -11.70 -5.30
N GLU A 72 -3.49 -11.00 -4.92
CA GLU A 72 -3.41 -10.28 -3.66
C GLU A 72 -3.89 -8.84 -3.89
N TRP A 73 -5.05 -8.52 -3.33
CA TRP A 73 -5.68 -7.21 -3.48
C TRP A 73 -5.34 -6.28 -2.31
N HIS A 74 -4.82 -5.11 -2.63
CA HIS A 74 -4.55 -4.03 -1.71
C HIS A 74 -5.57 -2.90 -1.87
N PHE A 75 -6.26 -2.54 -0.79
CA PHE A 75 -7.04 -1.31 -0.75
C PHE A 75 -6.12 -0.16 -0.36
N ILE A 76 -6.00 0.82 -1.25
CA ILE A 76 -5.12 1.98 -1.11
C ILE A 76 -5.85 3.32 -1.28
N GLY A 77 -7.18 3.30 -1.30
CA GLY A 77 -8.04 4.48 -1.34
C GLY A 77 -8.51 4.92 0.06
N PRO A 78 -9.14 6.10 0.18
CA PRO A 78 -9.67 6.58 1.45
C PRO A 78 -10.82 5.71 1.95
N ILE A 79 -10.86 5.43 3.27
CA ILE A 79 -11.84 4.54 3.87
C ILE A 79 -13.00 5.34 4.45
N GLN A 80 -14.19 5.16 3.87
CA GLN A 80 -15.45 5.55 4.48
C GLN A 80 -15.90 4.47 5.48
N SER A 81 -16.26 4.86 6.71
CA SER A 81 -16.60 3.91 7.78
C SER A 81 -17.78 2.99 7.47
N ASN A 82 -18.71 3.39 6.60
CA ASN A 82 -19.83 2.56 6.14
C ASN A 82 -19.42 1.53 5.08
N LYS A 83 -18.21 1.62 4.54
CA LYS A 83 -17.67 0.68 3.53
C LYS A 83 -16.74 -0.38 4.12
N CYS A 84 -16.42 -0.31 5.42
CA CYS A 84 -15.46 -1.21 6.06
C CYS A 84 -15.82 -2.70 5.91
N LYS A 85 -17.12 -3.06 5.91
CA LYS A 85 -17.57 -4.44 5.68
C LYS A 85 -17.10 -4.94 4.32
N LEU A 86 -17.47 -4.26 3.25
CA LEU A 86 -17.10 -4.65 1.89
C LEU A 86 -15.58 -4.63 1.67
N ILE A 87 -14.86 -3.69 2.31
CA ILE A 87 -13.40 -3.65 2.23
C ILE A 87 -12.80 -4.88 2.92
N ALA A 88 -13.27 -5.23 4.12
CA ALA A 88 -12.76 -6.37 4.87
C ALA A 88 -13.01 -7.72 4.18
N GLU A 89 -14.12 -7.85 3.45
CA GLU A 89 -14.50 -9.06 2.72
C GLU A 89 -13.72 -9.27 1.42
N ASN A 90 -13.21 -8.18 0.79
CA ASN A 90 -12.68 -8.24 -0.58
C ASN A 90 -11.17 -7.96 -0.71
N PHE A 91 -10.46 -7.61 0.36
CA PHE A 91 -9.05 -7.27 0.31
C PHE A 91 -8.23 -8.02 1.35
N GLN A 92 -6.98 -8.38 1.01
CA GLN A 92 -6.02 -8.98 1.92
C GLN A 92 -5.14 -7.94 2.61
N TRP A 93 -4.98 -6.76 1.99
CA TRP A 93 -4.21 -5.65 2.51
C TRP A 93 -5.02 -4.36 2.50
N ILE A 94 -4.96 -3.62 3.60
CA ILE A 94 -5.59 -2.31 3.73
C ILE A 94 -4.52 -1.32 4.19
N GLN A 95 -4.08 -0.45 3.28
CA GLN A 95 -2.93 0.42 3.53
C GLN A 95 -3.30 1.82 4.03
N THR A 96 -4.58 2.11 4.21
CA THR A 96 -5.09 3.46 4.45
C THR A 96 -5.89 3.58 5.75
N VAL A 97 -5.51 2.79 6.76
CA VAL A 97 -6.12 2.91 8.10
C VAL A 97 -5.52 4.12 8.81
N ASP A 98 -6.36 5.08 9.17
CA ASP A 98 -5.96 6.37 9.72
C ASP A 98 -6.59 6.68 11.09
N ARG A 99 -7.47 5.82 11.62
CA ARG A 99 -8.18 6.04 12.89
C ARG A 99 -8.75 4.79 13.51
N ILE A 100 -8.88 4.77 14.81
CA ILE A 100 -9.39 3.65 15.63
C ILE A 100 -10.77 3.16 15.15
N LYS A 101 -11.68 4.07 14.83
CA LYS A 101 -13.03 3.71 14.35
C LYS A 101 -13.00 2.82 13.10
N VAL A 102 -12.08 3.06 12.20
CA VAL A 102 -11.90 2.24 10.99
C VAL A 102 -11.31 0.89 11.36
N ALA A 103 -10.24 0.86 12.16
CA ALA A 103 -9.62 -0.38 12.62
C ALA A 103 -10.63 -1.31 13.31
N ASN A 104 -11.44 -0.79 14.25
CA ASN A 104 -12.47 -1.56 14.94
C ASN A 104 -13.50 -2.17 13.97
N LYS A 105 -13.97 -1.39 12.99
CA LYS A 105 -14.92 -1.89 11.99
C LYS A 105 -14.32 -2.96 11.08
N LEU A 106 -13.09 -2.78 10.64
CA LEU A 106 -12.39 -3.78 9.84
C LEU A 106 -12.21 -5.08 10.63
N ASN A 107 -11.80 -4.99 11.89
CA ASN A 107 -11.70 -6.15 12.78
C ASN A 107 -13.06 -6.84 12.97
N MET A 108 -14.12 -6.07 13.22
CA MET A 108 -15.48 -6.60 13.38
C MET A 108 -15.98 -7.36 12.15
N PHE A 109 -15.71 -6.83 10.97
CA PHE A 109 -16.24 -7.36 9.71
C PHE A 109 -15.29 -8.34 9.00
N ASN A 110 -14.06 -8.53 9.47
CA ASN A 110 -13.20 -9.57 8.90
C ASN A 110 -13.71 -10.95 9.28
N THR A 111 -14.27 -11.65 8.30
CA THR A 111 -14.73 -13.05 8.39
C THR A 111 -13.78 -14.02 7.68
N ASN A 112 -12.69 -13.52 7.11
CA ASN A 112 -11.70 -14.37 6.44
C ASN A 112 -10.95 -15.25 7.46
N GLU A 113 -10.41 -16.34 6.99
CA GLU A 113 -9.59 -17.27 7.78
C GLU A 113 -8.33 -16.60 8.34
N PHE A 114 -7.77 -15.64 7.60
CA PHE A 114 -6.53 -14.95 7.95
C PHE A 114 -6.78 -13.49 8.37
N PRO A 115 -5.97 -12.96 9.30
CA PRO A 115 -6.04 -11.55 9.65
C PRO A 115 -5.76 -10.64 8.45
N LEU A 116 -6.47 -9.50 8.37
CA LEU A 116 -6.20 -8.47 7.39
C LEU A 116 -4.85 -7.79 7.66
N ASN A 117 -4.03 -7.66 6.64
CA ASN A 117 -2.77 -6.93 6.73
C ASN A 117 -3.04 -5.42 6.68
N ILE A 118 -2.60 -4.70 7.71
CA ILE A 118 -2.90 -3.29 7.91
C ILE A 118 -1.62 -2.45 7.84
N CYS A 119 -1.62 -1.39 7.02
CA CYS A 119 -0.71 -0.27 7.22
C CYS A 119 -1.47 0.93 7.77
N ILE A 120 -0.85 1.66 8.68
CA ILE A 120 -1.34 2.97 9.11
C ILE A 120 -0.94 3.99 8.06
N GLN A 121 -1.93 4.71 7.53
CA GLN A 121 -1.65 5.84 6.65
C GLN A 121 -1.31 7.07 7.49
N ILE A 122 -0.18 7.71 7.15
CA ILE A 122 0.30 8.92 7.81
C ILE A 122 0.14 10.12 6.89
N ASN A 123 -0.37 11.22 7.44
CA ASN A 123 -0.30 12.54 6.81
C ASN A 123 1.06 13.19 7.16
N ILE A 124 2.11 12.81 6.44
CA ILE A 124 3.47 13.27 6.71
C ILE A 124 3.69 14.74 6.35
N SER A 125 2.98 15.24 5.35
CA SER A 125 3.09 16.63 4.91
C SER A 125 2.32 17.61 5.81
N ASN A 126 1.51 17.09 6.76
CA ASN A 126 0.64 17.85 7.64
C ASN A 126 -0.30 18.83 6.90
N GLU A 127 -0.72 18.44 5.70
CA GLU A 127 -1.69 19.19 4.89
C GLU A 127 -3.11 18.79 5.29
N ASP A 128 -3.97 19.74 5.65
CA ASP A 128 -5.35 19.47 6.10
C ASP A 128 -6.21 18.76 5.04
N THR A 129 -5.86 18.89 3.78
CA THR A 129 -6.54 18.25 2.64
C THR A 129 -6.16 16.80 2.43
N LYS A 130 -5.09 16.31 3.07
CA LYS A 130 -4.61 14.92 2.91
C LYS A 130 -5.13 14.02 4.01
N SER A 131 -5.57 12.82 3.61
CA SER A 131 -5.93 11.75 4.54
C SER A 131 -4.70 11.18 5.24
N GLY A 132 -4.88 10.64 6.43
CA GLY A 132 -3.86 9.99 7.23
C GLY A 132 -3.90 10.43 8.69
N ALA A 133 -3.43 9.58 9.58
CA ALA A 133 -3.26 9.90 10.99
C ALA A 133 -2.17 10.96 11.18
N LYS A 134 -2.31 11.78 12.18
CA LYS A 134 -1.25 12.71 12.59
C LYS A 134 -0.11 11.92 13.25
N ILE A 135 1.10 12.45 13.19
CA ILE A 135 2.30 11.77 13.72
C ILE A 135 2.15 11.42 15.20
N ASN A 136 1.57 12.29 15.99
CA ASN A 136 1.34 12.08 17.43
C ASN A 136 0.22 11.07 17.75
N GLU A 137 -0.54 10.61 16.77
CA GLU A 137 -1.62 9.61 16.92
C GLU A 137 -1.16 8.19 16.55
N ILE A 138 0.02 8.05 15.93
CA ILE A 138 0.48 6.79 15.33
C ILE A 138 0.67 5.70 16.39
N ASP A 139 1.36 6.01 17.49
CA ASP A 139 1.65 5.04 18.55
C ASP A 139 0.34 4.50 19.15
N ALA A 140 -0.57 5.38 19.54
CA ALA A 140 -1.85 4.98 20.10
C ALA A 140 -2.69 4.14 19.12
N LEU A 141 -2.65 4.47 17.82
CA LEU A 141 -3.36 3.71 16.79
C LEU A 141 -2.69 2.34 16.55
N ALA A 142 -1.36 2.27 16.56
CA ALA A 142 -0.61 1.03 16.41
C ALA A 142 -0.83 0.07 17.58
N ASP A 143 -0.75 0.59 18.82
CA ASP A 143 -1.05 -0.17 20.04
C ASP A 143 -2.46 -0.74 19.97
N HIS A 144 -3.43 0.11 19.63
CA HIS A 144 -4.82 -0.33 19.50
C HIS A 144 -5.01 -1.42 18.43
N ILE A 145 -4.45 -1.24 17.22
CA ILE A 145 -4.56 -2.26 16.15
C ILE A 145 -3.93 -3.58 16.59
N SER A 146 -2.84 -3.54 17.35
CA SER A 146 -2.14 -4.73 17.81
C SER A 146 -2.95 -5.56 18.82
N THR A 147 -3.98 -4.99 19.46
CA THR A 147 -4.93 -5.74 20.31
C THR A 147 -6.05 -6.43 19.53
N LEU A 148 -6.21 -6.12 18.24
CA LEU A 148 -7.32 -6.59 17.42
C LEU A 148 -6.95 -7.90 16.71
N GLY A 149 -7.46 -9.04 17.21
CA GLY A 149 -7.07 -10.39 16.78
C GLY A 149 -7.31 -10.74 15.31
N LYS A 150 -8.17 -9.99 14.60
CA LYS A 150 -8.45 -10.22 13.17
C LYS A 150 -7.69 -9.26 12.25
N LEU A 151 -6.82 -8.42 12.80
CA LEU A 151 -5.94 -7.53 12.06
C LEU A 151 -4.48 -7.87 12.37
N LYS A 152 -3.61 -7.69 11.39
CA LYS A 152 -2.17 -7.79 11.55
C LYS A 152 -1.53 -6.48 11.15
N LEU A 153 -1.00 -5.75 12.12
CA LEU A 153 -0.27 -4.50 11.85
C LEU A 153 1.04 -4.84 11.14
N ARG A 154 1.20 -4.32 9.92
CA ARG A 154 2.36 -4.60 9.06
C ARG A 154 3.29 -3.39 8.93
N GLY A 155 2.81 -2.19 9.19
CA GLY A 155 3.65 -1.01 9.10
C GLY A 155 2.93 0.27 8.71
N LEU A 156 3.66 1.10 7.97
CA LEU A 156 3.22 2.45 7.60
C LEU A 156 3.02 2.60 6.09
N MET A 157 2.07 3.45 5.73
CA MET A 157 1.91 3.95 4.38
C MET A 157 1.88 5.47 4.38
N ALA A 158 2.52 6.10 3.42
CA ALA A 158 2.38 7.53 3.20
C ALA A 158 2.39 7.91 1.73
N ILE A 159 1.80 9.07 1.44
CA ILE A 159 1.90 9.77 0.16
C ILE A 159 2.58 11.10 0.47
N PRO A 160 3.91 11.21 0.25
CA PRO A 160 4.66 12.44 0.50
C PRO A 160 4.14 13.62 -0.32
N SER A 161 4.64 14.81 -0.02
CA SER A 161 4.30 16.03 -0.75
C SER A 161 4.57 15.89 -2.24
N ASN A 162 3.63 16.33 -3.07
CA ASN A 162 3.87 16.45 -4.50
C ASN A 162 4.64 17.75 -4.77
N THR A 163 5.95 17.70 -4.59
CA THR A 163 6.82 18.87 -4.71
C THR A 163 8.05 18.54 -5.54
N SER A 164 8.53 19.52 -6.30
CA SER A 164 9.83 19.48 -6.97
C SER A 164 11.00 19.90 -6.06
N LYS A 165 10.72 20.24 -4.79
CA LYS A 165 11.75 20.63 -3.82
C LYS A 165 12.30 19.38 -3.14
N ASP A 166 13.38 18.84 -3.65
CA ASP A 166 14.05 17.63 -3.16
C ASP A 166 14.30 17.64 -1.65
N LYS A 167 14.65 18.80 -1.09
CA LYS A 167 14.92 18.94 0.35
C LYS A 167 13.69 18.64 1.22
N ILE A 168 12.50 19.07 0.79
CA ILE A 168 11.23 18.80 1.50
C ILE A 168 10.96 17.31 1.46
N LEU A 169 10.98 16.74 0.25
CA LEU A 169 10.71 15.33 0.03
C LEU A 169 11.69 14.43 0.81
N MET A 170 12.98 14.77 0.80
CA MET A 170 13.99 14.05 1.56
C MET A 170 13.76 14.09 3.08
N ASN A 171 13.29 15.22 3.62
CA ASN A 171 12.97 15.33 5.03
C ASN A 171 11.75 14.45 5.39
N GLU A 172 10.71 14.45 4.58
CA GLU A 172 9.55 13.58 4.76
C GLU A 172 9.93 12.10 4.73
N TYR A 173 10.77 11.68 3.78
CA TYR A 173 11.26 10.30 3.72
C TYR A 173 12.09 9.91 4.95
N LYS A 174 12.99 10.78 5.41
CA LYS A 174 13.78 10.54 6.63
C LYS A 174 12.87 10.38 7.84
N GLN A 175 11.89 11.25 8.00
CA GLN A 175 10.93 11.20 9.09
C GLN A 175 10.09 9.91 9.05
N LEU A 176 9.59 9.52 7.87
CA LEU A 176 8.87 8.26 7.69
C LEU A 176 9.71 7.04 8.05
N LYS A 177 10.99 7.04 7.67
CA LYS A 177 11.92 5.97 8.03
C LYS A 177 12.12 5.88 9.54
N MET A 178 12.30 7.01 10.23
CA MET A 178 12.46 7.05 11.70
C MET A 178 11.21 6.50 12.39
N LEU A 179 10.03 6.96 11.99
CA LEU A 179 8.75 6.48 12.52
C LEU A 179 8.55 4.97 12.28
N TYR A 180 8.93 4.49 11.13
CA TYR A 180 8.85 3.07 10.80
C TYR A 180 9.79 2.21 11.66
N GLU A 181 11.04 2.62 11.85
CA GLU A 181 12.00 1.88 12.67
C GLU A 181 11.58 1.89 14.16
N ASP A 182 11.04 3.00 14.64
CA ASP A 182 10.50 3.15 16.00
C ASP A 182 9.33 2.17 16.23
N LEU A 183 8.36 2.13 15.33
CA LEU A 183 7.25 1.20 15.42
C LEU A 183 7.69 -0.25 15.29
N LYS A 184 8.66 -0.53 14.42
CA LYS A 184 9.21 -1.87 14.25
C LYS A 184 9.90 -2.39 15.51
N PHE A 185 10.52 -1.51 16.27
CA PHE A 185 11.09 -1.85 17.58
C PHE A 185 10.00 -2.21 18.61
N LYS A 186 8.86 -1.50 18.58
CA LYS A 186 7.73 -1.72 19.51
C LYS A 186 6.85 -2.92 19.14
N HIS A 187 6.70 -3.21 17.84
CA HIS A 187 5.76 -4.20 17.33
C HIS A 187 6.45 -5.18 16.38
N SER A 188 6.61 -6.43 16.77
CA SER A 188 7.33 -7.47 16.03
C SER A 188 6.71 -7.85 14.68
N THR A 189 5.44 -7.49 14.44
CA THR A 189 4.74 -7.77 13.17
C THR A 189 5.02 -6.75 12.08
N ILE A 190 5.70 -5.63 12.42
CA ILE A 190 6.00 -4.55 11.48
C ILE A 190 7.18 -4.93 10.58
N ASP A 191 6.90 -4.98 9.29
CA ASP A 191 7.85 -5.34 8.24
C ASP A 191 7.68 -4.52 6.96
N THR A 192 6.70 -3.60 6.89
CA THR A 192 6.30 -2.91 5.66
C THR A 192 6.36 -1.40 5.81
N LEU A 193 7.16 -0.75 4.96
CA LEU A 193 7.14 0.69 4.71
C LEU A 193 6.68 0.93 3.27
N SER A 194 5.40 1.28 3.12
CA SER A 194 4.76 1.50 1.82
C SER A 194 4.82 2.96 1.43
N ILE A 195 5.85 3.34 0.71
CA ILE A 195 6.05 4.68 0.13
C ILE A 195 6.67 4.58 -1.26
N GLY A 196 6.43 5.60 -2.09
CA GLY A 196 6.94 5.66 -3.46
C GLY A 196 5.91 5.23 -4.50
N MET A 197 5.79 6.06 -5.53
CA MET A 197 4.91 5.92 -6.67
C MET A 197 5.70 6.05 -7.98
N SER A 198 5.04 6.11 -9.12
CA SER A 198 5.66 6.13 -10.44
C SER A 198 6.81 7.15 -10.60
N ASN A 199 6.73 8.30 -9.93
CA ASN A 199 7.72 9.38 -10.11
C ASN A 199 8.88 9.32 -9.13
N ASP A 200 8.73 8.69 -7.96
CA ASP A 200 9.64 8.81 -6.82
C ASP A 200 10.04 7.48 -6.16
N TYR A 201 9.59 6.31 -6.70
CA TYR A 201 9.84 5.01 -6.08
C TYR A 201 11.32 4.67 -5.88
N LEU A 202 12.21 5.10 -6.80
CA LEU A 202 13.65 4.86 -6.63
C LEU A 202 14.21 5.67 -5.44
N LEU A 203 13.74 6.90 -5.26
CA LEU A 203 14.09 7.72 -4.11
C LEU A 203 13.51 7.13 -2.82
N ALA A 204 12.28 6.64 -2.86
CA ALA A 204 11.64 5.98 -1.72
C ALA A 204 12.41 4.73 -1.27
N ILE A 205 12.86 3.89 -2.21
CA ILE A 205 13.67 2.70 -1.93
C ILE A 205 14.99 3.06 -1.23
N LYS A 206 15.70 4.06 -1.73
CA LYS A 206 16.95 4.56 -1.12
C LYS A 206 16.71 5.04 0.33
N ASN A 207 15.48 5.43 0.65
CA ASN A 207 15.08 5.87 1.99
C ASN A 207 14.35 4.79 2.81
N GLY A 208 14.45 3.52 2.40
CA GLY A 208 13.99 2.38 3.19
C GLY A 208 12.63 1.81 2.83
N SER A 209 11.96 2.31 1.78
CA SER A 209 10.74 1.68 1.27
C SER A 209 11.01 0.23 0.86
N ASN A 210 10.12 -0.67 1.24
CA ASN A 210 10.14 -2.05 0.80
C ASN A 210 8.81 -2.49 0.13
N LEU A 211 7.88 -1.54 -0.06
CA LEU A 211 6.68 -1.71 -0.85
C LEU A 211 6.41 -0.43 -1.64
N VAL A 212 6.37 -0.53 -2.98
CA VAL A 212 6.09 0.59 -3.89
C VAL A 212 4.78 0.38 -4.63
N ARG A 213 4.08 1.49 -4.96
CA ARG A 213 2.75 1.48 -5.60
C ARG A 213 2.83 2.19 -6.94
N ILE A 214 2.88 1.43 -8.03
CA ILE A 214 3.14 1.96 -9.35
C ILE A 214 1.95 1.71 -10.28
N GLY A 215 1.41 2.76 -10.88
CA GLY A 215 0.29 2.69 -11.83
C GLY A 215 0.69 3.12 -13.23
N SER A 216 0.90 4.42 -13.47
CA SER A 216 1.12 4.98 -14.81
C SER A 216 2.33 4.40 -15.54
N LYS A 217 3.40 4.06 -14.85
CA LYS A 217 4.57 3.40 -15.46
C LYS A 217 4.28 1.96 -15.91
N ILE A 218 3.28 1.29 -15.33
CA ILE A 218 2.88 -0.06 -15.73
C ILE A 218 1.84 -0.02 -16.83
N PHE A 219 0.73 0.69 -16.60
CA PHE A 219 -0.47 0.63 -17.42
C PHE A 219 -0.60 1.77 -18.44
N GLY A 220 0.28 2.76 -18.39
CA GLY A 220 0.17 4.01 -19.17
C GLY A 220 -0.72 5.06 -18.48
N SER A 221 -0.87 6.21 -19.14
CA SER A 221 -1.85 7.23 -18.75
C SER A 221 -3.27 6.69 -18.93
N ARG A 222 -4.22 7.27 -18.19
CA ARG A 222 -5.66 6.96 -18.30
C ARG A 222 -6.27 7.64 -19.50
#